data_77690cb9ccdffa779378630663cad340
#
_entry.id   77690cb9ccdffa779378630663cad340
#
_cell.length_a   1.000
_cell.length_b   1.000
_cell.length_c   1.000
_cell.angle_alpha   90.00
_cell.angle_beta   90.00
_cell.angle_gamma   90.00
#
_symmetry.space_group_name_H-M   'P 1'
#
loop_
_entity.id
_entity.type
_entity.pdbx_description
1 polymer ?
#
loop_
_entity_poly.entity_id
_entity_poly.type
_entity_poly.pdbx_seq_one_letter_code
_entity_poly.pdbx_strand_id
1 'polypeptide(L)'
;PYEIETLFTKKSREELEEFNSVCESVGWNYATKSYDLHVYFKEHGVEAMDIQTDEEEEFRTLEFIGKKHIRSYYVLIPFLLFVSWFVLGSLFTSIPAIKNGLIQIVTPLIPAGIILLIIHLFNIKRFLKINRKNIELGKSLEFSDSKFYITRTIFAITSIILFLGIIHFLYVAIFLKNKFMLIGLIPTLIGIIGATIYRIYIKPAKMKLKHKKIGFIVILVASTVLSIVLFVGVILNIAIRDDNKHSQNIDSYKVLSINDFISDTLEEEGEIIELASILIPKSYDYYSYSRGFGSIRTEYSKALTEEIASNLVDRYRSQAENKLIRRNSRRLELYFEEGIFDDYLLRSGLTKEDLSNLEGKELKEAIKAANNMINEKSIVEDIENLWNLDEVYFLNIEKDEIVIRNGKEVFYLEGLDFSDKEIIKIIKDKLNLYKK
;
A
#
# COMPACT_ATOMS: atom_id res chain seq x y z
N PRO A 1 -1.44 47.43 -7.07
CA PRO A 1 -2.37 46.44 -6.49
C PRO A 1 -3.59 46.31 -7.40
N TYR A 2 -4.13 45.07 -7.52
CA TYR A 2 -5.30 44.77 -8.32
C TYR A 2 -6.41 44.20 -7.42
N GLU A 3 -7.64 44.49 -7.73
CA GLU A 3 -8.80 43.81 -7.18
C GLU A 3 -9.20 42.69 -8.13
N ILE A 4 -9.62 41.56 -7.60
CA ILE A 4 -9.94 40.34 -8.37
C ILE A 4 -11.34 39.88 -8.01
N GLU A 5 -12.15 39.66 -9.03
CA GLU A 5 -13.47 39.06 -8.90
C GLU A 5 -13.58 37.80 -9.76
N THR A 6 -14.37 36.83 -9.29
CA THR A 6 -14.54 35.54 -9.96
C THR A 6 -16.01 35.30 -10.25
N LEU A 7 -16.33 35.06 -11.50
CA LEU A 7 -17.68 34.75 -11.94
C LEU A 7 -17.78 33.32 -12.46
N PHE A 8 -18.79 32.61 -12.03
CA PHE A 8 -19.16 31.33 -12.61
C PHE A 8 -20.16 31.54 -13.71
N THR A 9 -19.89 31.14 -14.94
CA THR A 9 -20.85 31.22 -16.02
C THR A 9 -20.78 30.03 -16.95
N LYS A 10 -21.96 29.55 -17.37
CA LYS A 10 -22.13 28.51 -18.38
C LYS A 10 -22.42 29.07 -19.76
N LYS A 11 -22.16 30.37 -19.97
CA LYS A 11 -22.41 31.03 -21.23
C LYS A 11 -21.72 30.34 -22.42
N SER A 12 -22.34 30.38 -23.58
CA SER A 12 -21.69 29.99 -24.83
C SER A 12 -20.47 30.88 -25.09
N ARG A 13 -19.67 30.56 -26.08
CA ARG A 13 -18.50 31.38 -26.39
C ARG A 13 -18.87 32.79 -26.83
N GLU A 14 -19.92 32.91 -27.64
CA GLU A 14 -20.42 34.18 -28.16
C GLU A 14 -20.99 35.05 -27.04
N GLU A 15 -21.85 34.48 -26.20
CA GLU A 15 -22.40 35.18 -25.01
C GLU A 15 -21.28 35.56 -24.01
N LEU A 16 -20.17 34.81 -23.93
CA LEU A 16 -19.06 35.16 -23.08
C LEU A 16 -18.22 36.29 -23.64
N GLU A 17 -18.01 36.33 -24.96
CA GLU A 17 -17.30 37.43 -25.64
C GLU A 17 -18.10 38.75 -25.49
N GLU A 18 -19.41 38.69 -25.63
CA GLU A 18 -20.30 39.83 -25.39
C GLU A 18 -20.26 40.27 -23.92
N PHE A 19 -20.35 39.33 -22.98
CA PHE A 19 -20.26 39.61 -21.54
C PHE A 19 -18.90 40.21 -21.16
N ASN A 20 -17.79 39.73 -21.71
CA ASN A 20 -16.47 40.29 -21.47
C ASN A 20 -16.39 41.75 -21.94
N SER A 21 -16.98 42.06 -23.09
CA SER A 21 -17.05 43.44 -23.59
C SER A 21 -17.85 44.39 -22.66
N VAL A 22 -18.93 43.88 -22.08
CA VAL A 22 -19.68 44.60 -21.05
C VAL A 22 -18.85 44.82 -19.78
N CYS A 23 -18.17 43.79 -19.28
CA CYS A 23 -17.28 43.89 -18.10
C CYS A 23 -16.15 44.91 -18.34
N GLU A 24 -15.53 44.90 -19.52
CA GLU A 24 -14.50 45.88 -19.89
C GLU A 24 -15.05 47.32 -19.90
N SER A 25 -16.27 47.53 -20.40
CA SER A 25 -16.90 48.84 -20.40
C SER A 25 -17.16 49.42 -19.01
N VAL A 26 -17.28 48.56 -17.99
CA VAL A 26 -17.48 48.97 -16.59
C VAL A 26 -16.20 48.87 -15.75
N GLY A 27 -15.03 48.73 -16.37
CA GLY A 27 -13.72 48.79 -15.71
C GLY A 27 -13.10 47.47 -15.28
N TRP A 28 -13.70 46.34 -15.67
CA TRP A 28 -13.17 45.01 -15.38
C TRP A 28 -12.55 44.35 -16.59
N ASN A 29 -11.32 43.93 -16.47
CA ASN A 29 -10.60 43.20 -17.52
C ASN A 29 -10.65 41.70 -17.31
N TYR A 30 -10.91 40.94 -18.34
CA TYR A 30 -10.87 39.48 -18.29
C TYR A 30 -9.43 38.95 -18.19
N ALA A 31 -9.11 38.21 -17.15
CA ALA A 31 -7.78 37.63 -16.92
C ALA A 31 -7.66 36.21 -17.47
N THR A 32 -8.52 35.29 -17.01
CA THR A 32 -8.41 33.87 -17.36
C THR A 32 -9.65 33.09 -16.95
N LYS A 33 -9.72 31.85 -17.44
CA LYS A 33 -10.70 30.85 -17.01
C LYS A 33 -10.03 29.75 -16.24
N SER A 34 -10.43 29.55 -14.99
CA SER A 34 -10.04 28.41 -14.17
C SER A 34 -11.24 27.51 -13.92
N TYR A 35 -11.27 26.31 -14.54
CA TYR A 35 -12.45 25.44 -14.62
C TYR A 35 -13.65 26.13 -15.27
N ASP A 36 -14.73 26.32 -14.51
CA ASP A 36 -15.93 27.05 -14.95
C ASP A 36 -15.99 28.46 -14.31
N LEU A 37 -14.91 28.89 -13.63
CA LEU A 37 -14.77 30.23 -13.06
C LEU A 37 -14.02 31.13 -14.06
N HIS A 38 -14.60 32.26 -14.37
CA HIS A 38 -13.98 33.34 -15.12
C HIS A 38 -13.42 34.33 -14.10
N VAL A 39 -12.17 34.76 -14.30
CA VAL A 39 -11.46 35.66 -13.39
C VAL A 39 -11.31 36.99 -14.08
N TYR A 40 -11.79 38.04 -13.43
CA TYR A 40 -11.68 39.42 -13.86
C TYR A 40 -10.81 40.18 -12.87
N PHE A 41 -10.18 41.24 -13.32
CA PHE A 41 -9.38 42.13 -12.49
C PHE A 41 -9.63 43.59 -12.85
N LYS A 42 -9.51 44.48 -11.87
CA LYS A 42 -9.43 45.94 -12.04
C LYS A 42 -8.23 46.49 -11.31
N GLU A 43 -7.70 47.63 -11.74
CA GLU A 43 -6.68 48.33 -11.02
C GLU A 43 -7.22 48.95 -9.73
N HIS A 44 -6.46 48.89 -8.64
CA HIS A 44 -6.90 49.47 -7.38
C HIS A 44 -7.07 51.00 -7.50
N GLY A 45 -8.23 51.50 -7.12
CA GLY A 45 -8.59 52.91 -7.22
C GLY A 45 -9.36 53.29 -8.51
N VAL A 46 -9.60 52.35 -9.41
CA VAL A 46 -10.54 52.52 -10.52
C VAL A 46 -11.95 52.26 -9.99
N GLU A 47 -12.83 53.26 -10.13
CA GLU A 47 -14.26 53.08 -9.86
C GLU A 47 -14.84 52.18 -10.96
N ALA A 48 -15.17 50.95 -10.58
CA ALA A 48 -15.85 49.99 -11.44
C ALA A 48 -17.09 49.47 -10.72
N MET A 49 -18.16 49.29 -11.49
CA MET A 49 -19.35 48.60 -10.93
C MET A 49 -19.03 47.15 -10.63
N ASP A 50 -19.59 46.63 -9.56
CA ASP A 50 -19.44 45.17 -9.24
C ASP A 50 -20.01 44.33 -10.37
N ILE A 51 -19.31 43.31 -10.78
CA ILE A 51 -19.76 42.40 -11.87
C ILE A 51 -21.00 41.63 -11.43
N GLN A 52 -21.08 41.29 -10.14
CA GLN A 52 -22.24 40.63 -9.54
C GLN A 52 -22.91 41.61 -8.58
N THR A 53 -24.01 42.18 -9.01
CA THR A 53 -24.84 43.08 -8.20
C THR A 53 -26.00 42.35 -7.53
N ASP A 54 -26.25 41.07 -7.91
CA ASP A 54 -27.35 40.26 -7.40
C ASP A 54 -26.78 39.08 -6.57
N GLU A 55 -26.96 39.16 -5.25
CA GLU A 55 -26.57 38.14 -4.30
C GLU A 55 -27.26 36.78 -4.55
N GLU A 56 -28.45 36.78 -5.15
CA GLU A 56 -29.14 35.55 -5.55
C GLU A 56 -28.42 34.83 -6.69
N GLU A 57 -27.93 35.53 -7.71
CA GLU A 57 -27.13 34.94 -8.77
C GLU A 57 -25.78 34.42 -8.27
N GLU A 58 -25.12 35.17 -7.39
CA GLU A 58 -23.90 34.71 -6.72
C GLU A 58 -24.14 33.43 -5.96
N PHE A 59 -25.21 33.36 -5.16
CA PHE A 59 -25.56 32.16 -4.43
C PHE A 59 -25.89 30.98 -5.35
N ARG A 60 -26.64 31.16 -6.43
CA ARG A 60 -26.90 30.10 -7.42
C ARG A 60 -25.61 29.53 -8.00
N THR A 61 -24.64 30.39 -8.24
CA THR A 61 -23.30 30.00 -8.70
C THR A 61 -22.58 29.13 -7.66
N LEU A 62 -22.52 29.58 -6.42
CA LEU A 62 -21.93 28.86 -5.30
C LEU A 62 -22.65 27.53 -5.03
N GLU A 63 -23.97 27.53 -5.10
CA GLU A 63 -24.79 26.32 -4.97
C GLU A 63 -24.47 25.28 -6.06
N PHE A 64 -24.33 25.70 -7.30
CA PHE A 64 -23.96 24.79 -8.39
C PHE A 64 -22.57 24.16 -8.17
N ILE A 65 -21.57 24.98 -7.77
CA ILE A 65 -20.22 24.50 -7.46
C ILE A 65 -20.26 23.54 -6.27
N GLY A 66 -20.95 23.94 -5.21
CA GLY A 66 -21.10 23.13 -4.02
C GLY A 66 -21.78 21.78 -4.28
N LYS A 67 -22.87 21.76 -5.05
CA LYS A 67 -23.56 20.52 -5.45
C LYS A 67 -22.66 19.60 -6.28
N LYS A 68 -21.81 20.17 -7.18
CA LYS A 68 -20.84 19.42 -7.96
C LYS A 68 -19.78 18.74 -7.08
N HIS A 69 -19.23 19.48 -6.09
CA HIS A 69 -18.31 18.93 -5.12
C HIS A 69 -18.96 17.85 -4.23
N ILE A 70 -20.18 18.09 -3.73
CA ILE A 70 -20.92 17.11 -2.96
C ILE A 70 -21.10 15.80 -3.73
N ARG A 71 -21.50 15.87 -5.01
CA ARG A 71 -21.63 14.68 -5.87
C ARG A 71 -20.29 13.93 -6.05
N SER A 72 -19.20 14.66 -6.23
CA SER A 72 -17.87 14.07 -6.33
C SER A 72 -17.46 13.34 -5.04
N TYR A 73 -17.76 13.90 -3.87
CA TYR A 73 -17.44 13.28 -2.57
C TYR A 73 -18.28 12.03 -2.27
N TYR A 74 -19.51 11.94 -2.74
CA TYR A 74 -20.32 10.73 -2.62
C TYR A 74 -19.74 9.53 -3.38
N VAL A 75 -18.92 9.77 -4.39
CA VAL A 75 -18.19 8.72 -5.10
C VAL A 75 -16.82 8.47 -4.47
N LEU A 76 -16.10 9.55 -4.15
CA LEU A 76 -14.72 9.48 -3.67
C LEU A 76 -14.61 8.86 -2.26
N ILE A 77 -15.50 9.23 -1.33
CA ILE A 77 -15.45 8.75 0.06
C ILE A 77 -15.65 7.22 0.15
N PRO A 78 -16.68 6.60 -0.48
CA PRO A 78 -16.83 5.15 -0.48
C PRO A 78 -15.64 4.43 -1.13
N PHE A 79 -15.10 4.97 -2.22
CA PHE A 79 -13.90 4.42 -2.86
C PHE A 79 -12.69 4.44 -1.91
N LEU A 80 -12.43 5.56 -1.24
CA LEU A 80 -11.35 5.67 -0.27
C LEU A 80 -11.56 4.79 0.96
N LEU A 81 -12.81 4.61 1.42
CA LEU A 81 -13.13 3.67 2.49
C LEU A 81 -12.81 2.24 2.09
N PHE A 82 -13.14 1.83 0.87
CA PHE A 82 -12.79 0.52 0.34
C PHE A 82 -11.27 0.31 0.27
N VAL A 83 -10.53 1.29 -0.26
CA VAL A 83 -9.06 1.25 -0.30
C VAL A 83 -8.47 1.21 1.11
N SER A 84 -9.00 2.02 2.05
CA SER A 84 -8.57 2.04 3.45
C SER A 84 -8.76 0.68 4.12
N TRP A 85 -9.90 0.04 3.91
CA TRP A 85 -10.18 -1.30 4.42
C TRP A 85 -9.14 -2.32 3.94
N PHE A 86 -8.84 -2.29 2.64
CA PHE A 86 -7.88 -3.22 2.03
C PHE A 86 -6.46 -2.99 2.55
N VAL A 87 -6.01 -1.73 2.61
CA VAL A 87 -4.65 -1.36 3.08
C VAL A 87 -4.49 -1.63 4.58
N LEU A 88 -5.48 -1.26 5.40
CA LEU A 88 -5.48 -1.56 6.83
C LEU A 88 -5.48 -3.07 7.08
N GLY A 89 -6.31 -3.83 6.37
CA GLY A 89 -6.32 -5.28 6.46
C GLY A 89 -4.95 -5.89 6.19
N SER A 90 -4.26 -5.43 5.13
CA SER A 90 -2.92 -5.91 4.80
C SER A 90 -1.88 -5.58 5.87
N LEU A 91 -1.97 -4.41 6.51
CA LEU A 91 -1.06 -4.04 7.59
C LEU A 91 -1.18 -4.98 8.80
N PHE A 92 -2.39 -5.47 9.09
CA PHE A 92 -2.60 -6.37 10.23
C PHE A 92 -2.32 -7.84 9.94
N THR A 93 -2.34 -8.28 8.68
CA THR A 93 -2.21 -9.69 8.30
C THR A 93 -0.92 -10.04 7.57
N SER A 94 -0.29 -9.06 6.89
CA SER A 94 0.85 -9.31 6.01
C SER A 94 2.19 -9.03 6.69
N ILE A 95 3.11 -10.00 6.63
CA ILE A 95 4.50 -9.85 7.10
C ILE A 95 5.24 -8.77 6.30
N PRO A 96 5.20 -8.72 4.96
CA PRO A 96 5.84 -7.67 4.20
C PRO A 96 5.32 -6.26 4.55
N ALA A 97 4.04 -6.11 4.89
CA ALA A 97 3.48 -4.81 5.25
C ALA A 97 4.02 -4.27 6.58
N ILE A 98 4.22 -5.13 7.60
CA ILE A 98 4.78 -4.68 8.88
C ILE A 98 6.28 -4.37 8.77
N LYS A 99 7.00 -4.97 7.83
CA LYS A 99 8.40 -4.70 7.54
C LYS A 99 8.59 -3.47 6.62
N ASN A 100 7.52 -2.94 6.01
CA ASN A 100 7.58 -1.83 5.05
C ASN A 100 7.19 -0.50 5.71
N GLY A 101 8.17 0.38 5.91
CA GLY A 101 7.96 1.69 6.52
C GLY A 101 7.02 2.61 5.76
N LEU A 102 6.99 2.55 4.42
CA LEU A 102 6.07 3.37 3.62
C LEU A 102 4.61 2.99 3.88
N ILE A 103 4.29 1.69 3.93
CA ILE A 103 2.94 1.22 4.22
C ILE A 103 2.50 1.73 5.60
N GLN A 104 3.38 1.67 6.61
CA GLN A 104 3.07 2.15 7.97
C GLN A 104 2.78 3.65 8.03
N ILE A 105 3.45 4.46 7.21
CA ILE A 105 3.24 5.91 7.17
C ILE A 105 1.98 6.26 6.38
N VAL A 106 1.76 5.62 5.24
CA VAL A 106 0.62 5.93 4.35
C VAL A 106 -0.69 5.43 4.94
N THR A 107 -0.68 4.29 5.64
CA THR A 107 -1.89 3.66 6.19
C THR A 107 -2.71 4.60 7.09
N PRO A 108 -2.17 5.32 8.08
CA PRO A 108 -2.96 6.25 8.91
C PRO A 108 -3.38 7.52 8.16
N LEU A 109 -2.71 7.89 7.07
CA LEU A 109 -3.04 9.08 6.30
C LEU A 109 -4.33 8.92 5.48
N ILE A 110 -4.66 7.70 5.06
CA ILE A 110 -5.88 7.44 4.29
C ILE A 110 -7.13 7.73 5.13
N PRO A 111 -7.31 7.13 6.33
CA PRO A 111 -8.45 7.47 7.19
C PRO A 111 -8.47 8.96 7.59
N ALA A 112 -7.31 9.56 7.87
CA ALA A 112 -7.24 11.00 8.16
C ALA A 112 -7.75 11.83 6.98
N GLY A 113 -7.35 11.51 5.75
CA GLY A 113 -7.87 12.14 4.54
C GLY A 113 -9.38 11.97 4.36
N ILE A 114 -9.92 10.79 4.65
CA ILE A 114 -11.37 10.52 4.61
C ILE A 114 -12.11 11.41 5.61
N ILE A 115 -11.63 11.50 6.85
CA ILE A 115 -12.21 12.36 7.88
C ILE A 115 -12.24 13.81 7.41
N LEU A 116 -11.15 14.31 6.82
CA LEU A 116 -11.09 15.68 6.28
C LEU A 116 -12.10 15.90 5.14
N LEU A 117 -12.25 14.94 4.24
CA LEU A 117 -13.25 15.03 3.15
C LEU A 117 -14.68 15.03 3.71
N ILE A 118 -14.96 14.25 4.76
CA ILE A 118 -16.25 14.25 5.43
C ILE A 118 -16.53 15.60 6.10
N ILE A 119 -15.55 16.15 6.84
CA ILE A 119 -15.68 17.48 7.47
C ILE A 119 -15.94 18.54 6.39
N HIS A 120 -15.20 18.50 5.29
CA HIS A 120 -15.37 19.44 4.20
C HIS A 120 -16.75 19.31 3.52
N LEU A 121 -17.23 18.09 3.31
CA LEU A 121 -18.59 17.81 2.83
C LEU A 121 -19.67 18.43 3.75
N PHE A 122 -19.53 18.25 5.06
CA PHE A 122 -20.45 18.86 6.04
C PHE A 122 -20.39 20.38 6.00
N ASN A 123 -19.21 20.96 5.89
CA ASN A 123 -19.03 22.41 5.80
C ASN A 123 -19.70 22.98 4.56
N ILE A 124 -19.54 22.37 3.37
CA ILE A 124 -20.21 22.76 2.15
C ILE A 124 -21.75 22.71 2.31
N LYS A 125 -22.27 21.58 2.81
CA LYS A 125 -23.73 21.45 3.02
C LYS A 125 -24.27 22.49 3.99
N ARG A 126 -23.56 22.75 5.08
CA ARG A 126 -23.94 23.77 6.06
C ARG A 126 -23.92 25.18 5.46
N PHE A 127 -22.86 25.52 4.72
CA PHE A 127 -22.74 26.79 4.00
C PHE A 127 -23.92 27.00 3.07
N LEU A 128 -24.23 26.04 2.20
CA LEU A 128 -25.34 26.12 1.29
C LEU A 128 -26.70 26.26 1.99
N LYS A 129 -26.90 25.55 3.12
CA LYS A 129 -28.13 25.60 3.88
C LYS A 129 -28.34 26.98 4.55
N ILE A 130 -27.29 27.56 5.15
CA ILE A 130 -27.32 28.85 5.81
C ILE A 130 -27.59 29.95 4.78
N ASN A 131 -26.83 29.99 3.71
CA ASN A 131 -26.95 31.04 2.71
C ASN A 131 -28.24 30.98 1.90
N ARG A 132 -28.80 29.79 1.66
CA ARG A 132 -30.15 29.68 1.09
C ARG A 132 -31.19 30.36 1.98
N LYS A 133 -31.11 30.11 3.29
CA LYS A 133 -32.01 30.76 4.25
C LYS A 133 -31.79 32.27 4.33
N ASN A 134 -30.54 32.73 4.24
CA ASN A 134 -30.23 34.17 4.24
C ASN A 134 -30.82 34.86 3.00
N ILE A 135 -30.67 34.29 1.80
CA ILE A 135 -31.30 34.82 0.58
C ILE A 135 -32.83 34.87 0.69
N GLU A 136 -33.48 33.79 1.19
CA GLU A 136 -34.92 33.75 1.41
C GLU A 136 -35.40 34.84 2.37
N LEU A 137 -34.54 35.30 3.30
CA LEU A 137 -34.81 36.37 4.25
C LEU A 137 -34.34 37.76 3.80
N GLY A 138 -33.82 37.90 2.56
CA GLY A 138 -33.24 39.14 2.02
C GLY A 138 -31.99 39.62 2.76
N LYS A 139 -31.22 38.67 3.34
CA LYS A 139 -29.94 38.93 4.02
C LYS A 139 -28.79 38.61 3.13
N SER A 140 -27.67 39.31 3.35
CA SER A 140 -26.41 39.06 2.59
C SER A 140 -25.83 37.68 2.85
N LEU A 141 -25.00 37.23 1.93
CA LEU A 141 -24.28 35.96 2.04
C LEU A 141 -23.30 35.97 3.22
N GLU A 142 -23.31 34.90 4.00
CA GLU A 142 -22.44 34.74 5.16
C GLU A 142 -21.26 33.81 4.78
N PHE A 143 -20.04 34.35 4.81
CA PHE A 143 -18.79 33.62 4.61
C PHE A 143 -18.09 33.42 5.97
N SER A 144 -17.89 32.17 6.37
CA SER A 144 -17.24 31.83 7.65
C SER A 144 -15.77 31.47 7.44
N ASP A 145 -14.86 32.38 7.76
CA ASP A 145 -13.41 32.20 7.55
C ASP A 145 -12.75 31.23 8.53
N SER A 146 -13.24 31.15 9.78
CA SER A 146 -12.57 30.38 10.85
C SER A 146 -12.47 28.88 10.56
N LYS A 147 -13.48 28.28 9.93
CA LYS A 147 -13.52 26.84 9.63
C LYS A 147 -12.65 26.47 8.41
N PHE A 148 -12.49 27.40 7.49
CA PHE A 148 -11.60 27.23 6.36
C PHE A 148 -10.13 27.15 6.81
N TYR A 149 -9.75 27.95 7.81
CA TYR A 149 -8.40 27.91 8.40
C TYR A 149 -8.09 26.54 9.01
N ILE A 150 -9.00 25.97 9.80
CA ILE A 150 -8.82 24.65 10.43
C ILE A 150 -8.60 23.59 9.37
N THR A 151 -9.47 23.51 8.34
CA THR A 151 -9.35 22.54 7.26
C THR A 151 -8.03 22.69 6.49
N ARG A 152 -7.61 23.92 6.21
CA ARG A 152 -6.34 24.22 5.54
C ARG A 152 -5.13 23.82 6.39
N THR A 153 -5.19 24.07 7.71
CA THR A 153 -4.11 23.70 8.64
C THR A 153 -3.96 22.19 8.75
N ILE A 154 -5.07 21.45 8.88
CA ILE A 154 -5.02 19.98 8.94
C ILE A 154 -4.49 19.42 7.61
N PHE A 155 -4.93 19.97 6.46
CA PHE A 155 -4.41 19.56 5.16
C PHE A 155 -2.91 19.82 5.03
N ALA A 156 -2.41 20.95 5.52
CA ALA A 156 -0.99 21.28 5.53
C ALA A 156 -0.19 20.29 6.41
N ILE A 157 -0.67 20.00 7.62
CA ILE A 157 -0.04 19.01 8.52
C ILE A 157 0.00 17.63 7.87
N THR A 158 -1.11 17.16 7.28
CA THR A 158 -1.17 15.88 6.58
C THR A 158 -0.18 15.81 5.42
N SER A 159 -0.06 16.91 4.66
CA SER A 159 0.91 17.01 3.56
C SER A 159 2.36 16.97 4.03
N ILE A 160 2.68 17.60 5.18
CA ILE A 160 4.01 17.56 5.80
C ILE A 160 4.35 16.13 6.25
N ILE A 161 3.41 15.43 6.90
CA ILE A 161 3.61 14.05 7.34
C ILE A 161 3.85 13.14 6.13
N LEU A 162 3.06 13.29 5.06
CA LEU A 162 3.27 12.54 3.82
C LEU A 162 4.65 12.81 3.20
N PHE A 163 5.07 14.08 3.18
CA PHE A 163 6.38 14.47 2.66
C PHE A 163 7.53 13.85 3.47
N LEU A 164 7.45 13.90 4.80
CA LEU A 164 8.41 13.23 5.69
C LEU A 164 8.43 11.72 5.48
N GLY A 165 7.28 11.11 5.23
CA GLY A 165 7.17 9.70 4.88
C GLY A 165 7.88 9.35 3.56
N ILE A 166 7.74 10.18 2.55
CA ILE A 166 8.45 10.01 1.28
C ILE A 166 9.97 10.16 1.47
N ILE A 167 10.41 11.14 2.27
CA ILE A 167 11.84 11.31 2.60
C ILE A 167 12.39 10.07 3.32
N HIS A 168 11.67 9.56 4.31
CA HIS A 168 12.07 8.34 5.02
C HIS A 168 12.15 7.14 4.07
N PHE A 169 11.16 6.98 3.18
CA PHE A 169 11.16 5.92 2.16
C PHE A 169 12.37 6.03 1.22
N LEU A 170 12.68 7.24 0.73
CA LEU A 170 13.85 7.48 -0.11
C LEU A 170 15.17 7.21 0.64
N TYR A 171 15.24 7.60 1.92
CA TYR A 171 16.37 7.29 2.77
C TYR A 171 16.60 5.77 2.85
N VAL A 172 15.57 5.00 3.21
CA VAL A 172 15.64 3.53 3.28
C VAL A 172 16.03 2.92 1.92
N ALA A 173 15.42 3.39 0.83
CA ALA A 173 15.68 2.86 -0.51
C ALA A 173 17.13 3.12 -0.99
N ILE A 174 17.68 4.29 -0.65
CA ILE A 174 19.02 4.70 -1.10
C ILE A 174 20.11 4.11 -0.20
N PHE A 175 19.97 4.30 1.12
CA PHE A 175 21.03 3.94 2.08
C PHE A 175 21.06 2.44 2.40
N LEU A 176 19.92 1.76 2.43
CA LEU A 176 19.88 0.30 2.55
C LEU A 176 20.05 -0.41 1.19
N LYS A 177 20.36 0.35 0.11
CA LYS A 177 20.57 -0.16 -1.25
C LYS A 177 19.45 -1.08 -1.77
N ASN A 178 18.24 -0.93 -1.23
CA ASN A 178 17.10 -1.72 -1.63
C ASN A 178 16.51 -1.20 -2.95
N LYS A 179 17.05 -1.68 -4.06
CA LYS A 179 16.64 -1.29 -5.42
C LYS A 179 15.17 -1.56 -5.69
N PHE A 180 14.59 -2.60 -5.09
CA PHE A 180 13.17 -2.95 -5.24
C PHE A 180 12.23 -1.86 -4.71
N MET A 181 12.61 -1.18 -3.63
CA MET A 181 11.82 -0.05 -3.13
C MET A 181 11.76 1.12 -4.12
N LEU A 182 12.86 1.39 -4.83
CA LEU A 182 12.89 2.47 -5.84
C LEU A 182 11.98 2.15 -7.04
N ILE A 183 11.81 0.89 -7.39
CA ILE A 183 10.92 0.46 -8.48
C ILE A 183 9.48 0.85 -8.19
N GLY A 184 9.04 0.76 -6.93
CA GLY A 184 7.70 1.17 -6.51
C GLY A 184 7.37 2.65 -6.73
N LEU A 185 8.38 3.52 -6.87
CA LEU A 185 8.20 4.94 -7.19
C LEU A 185 7.95 5.21 -8.67
N ILE A 186 8.33 4.31 -9.56
CA ILE A 186 8.22 4.51 -11.02
C ILE A 186 6.78 4.85 -11.45
N PRO A 187 5.74 4.07 -11.07
CA PRO A 187 4.36 4.40 -11.44
C PRO A 187 3.91 5.78 -10.94
N THR A 188 4.33 6.15 -9.73
CA THR A 188 3.99 7.44 -9.12
C THR A 188 4.61 8.60 -9.89
N LEU A 189 5.91 8.51 -10.23
CA LEU A 189 6.62 9.54 -11.00
C LEU A 189 6.02 9.71 -12.41
N ILE A 190 5.73 8.60 -13.09
CA ILE A 190 5.11 8.64 -14.42
C ILE A 190 3.73 9.26 -14.34
N GLY A 191 2.94 8.94 -13.31
CA GLY A 191 1.63 9.55 -13.07
C GLY A 191 1.72 11.07 -12.87
N ILE A 192 2.68 11.54 -12.07
CA ILE A 192 2.94 12.97 -11.84
C ILE A 192 3.34 13.67 -13.16
N ILE A 193 4.26 13.06 -13.92
CA ILE A 193 4.69 13.58 -15.22
C ILE A 193 3.50 13.67 -16.19
N GLY A 194 2.71 12.61 -16.31
CA GLY A 194 1.52 12.59 -17.15
C GLY A 194 0.50 13.66 -16.77
N ALA A 195 0.20 13.81 -15.48
CA ALA A 195 -0.69 14.84 -14.96
C ALA A 195 -0.15 16.26 -15.24
N THR A 196 1.16 16.45 -15.13
CA THR A 196 1.85 17.72 -15.40
C THR A 196 1.75 18.07 -16.89
N ILE A 197 2.03 17.11 -17.78
CA ILE A 197 1.89 17.28 -19.24
C ILE A 197 0.45 17.68 -19.60
N TYR A 198 -0.54 16.96 -19.06
CA TYR A 198 -1.93 17.30 -19.27
C TYR A 198 -2.26 18.73 -18.82
N ARG A 199 -1.80 19.11 -17.62
CA ARG A 199 -2.08 20.43 -17.02
C ARG A 199 -1.43 21.57 -17.80
N ILE A 200 -0.19 21.40 -18.26
CA ILE A 200 0.57 22.46 -18.94
C ILE A 200 0.18 22.58 -20.41
N TYR A 201 0.05 21.47 -21.12
CA TYR A 201 -0.10 21.49 -22.58
C TYR A 201 -1.53 21.30 -23.07
N ILE A 202 -2.29 20.37 -22.50
CA ILE A 202 -3.60 20.00 -23.04
C ILE A 202 -4.73 20.84 -22.47
N LYS A 203 -4.70 21.09 -21.14
CA LYS A 203 -5.76 21.87 -20.48
C LYS A 203 -5.89 23.29 -21.00
N PRO A 204 -4.81 24.07 -21.21
CA PRO A 204 -4.88 25.43 -21.72
C PRO A 204 -5.08 25.51 -23.25
N ALA A 205 -4.84 24.42 -23.98
CA ALA A 205 -4.94 24.44 -25.44
C ALA A 205 -6.34 24.85 -25.92
N LYS A 206 -6.40 25.65 -27.00
CA LYS A 206 -7.64 26.11 -27.65
C LYS A 206 -8.31 24.95 -28.42
N MET A 207 -8.72 23.88 -27.71
CA MET A 207 -9.35 22.69 -28.30
C MET A 207 -10.76 22.49 -27.73
N LYS A 208 -11.64 21.84 -28.53
CA LYS A 208 -12.98 21.47 -28.08
C LYS A 208 -12.87 20.54 -26.82
N LEU A 209 -13.83 20.68 -25.90
CA LEU A 209 -13.83 19.91 -24.63
C LEU A 209 -13.73 18.39 -24.83
N LYS A 210 -14.36 17.87 -25.91
CA LYS A 210 -14.26 16.45 -26.29
C LYS A 210 -12.80 16.02 -26.53
N HIS A 211 -12.02 16.82 -27.27
CA HIS A 211 -10.62 16.52 -27.56
C HIS A 211 -9.73 16.61 -26.28
N LYS A 212 -10.03 17.55 -25.37
CA LYS A 212 -9.33 17.63 -24.08
C LYS A 212 -9.60 16.39 -23.21
N LYS A 213 -10.83 15.88 -23.20
CA LYS A 213 -11.17 14.64 -22.49
C LYS A 213 -10.45 13.43 -23.11
N ILE A 214 -10.42 13.33 -24.44
CA ILE A 214 -9.67 12.28 -25.15
C ILE A 214 -8.18 12.38 -24.82
N GLY A 215 -7.60 13.58 -24.88
CA GLY A 215 -6.20 13.84 -24.52
C GLY A 215 -5.88 13.40 -23.08
N PHE A 216 -6.79 13.64 -22.13
CA PHE A 216 -6.64 13.15 -20.75
C PHE A 216 -6.61 11.63 -20.70
N ILE A 217 -7.57 10.96 -21.36
CA ILE A 217 -7.65 9.49 -21.39
C ILE A 217 -6.39 8.88 -22.03
N VAL A 218 -5.94 9.47 -23.16
CA VAL A 218 -4.72 9.00 -23.86
C VAL A 218 -3.49 9.12 -22.95
N ILE A 219 -3.31 10.25 -22.24
CA ILE A 219 -2.19 10.42 -21.31
C ILE A 219 -2.31 9.42 -20.15
N LEU A 220 -3.51 9.24 -19.61
CA LEU A 220 -3.72 8.29 -18.51
C LEU A 220 -3.36 6.87 -18.93
N VAL A 221 -3.87 6.41 -20.07
CA VAL A 221 -3.57 5.07 -20.61
C VAL A 221 -2.08 4.93 -20.93
N ALA A 222 -1.49 5.91 -21.62
CA ALA A 222 -0.07 5.91 -21.96
C ALA A 222 0.82 5.89 -20.71
N SER A 223 0.49 6.68 -19.68
CA SER A 223 1.20 6.68 -18.40
C SER A 223 1.10 5.33 -17.69
N THR A 224 -0.08 4.71 -17.71
CA THR A 224 -0.30 3.39 -17.10
C THR A 224 0.49 2.31 -17.83
N VAL A 225 0.40 2.26 -19.16
CA VAL A 225 1.16 1.29 -19.98
C VAL A 225 2.66 1.46 -19.79
N LEU A 226 3.15 2.72 -19.86
CA LEU A 226 4.58 3.01 -19.64
C LEU A 226 5.03 2.59 -18.24
N SER A 227 4.21 2.82 -17.21
CA SER A 227 4.48 2.38 -15.84
C SER A 227 4.63 0.86 -15.75
N ILE A 228 3.71 0.12 -16.39
CA ILE A 228 3.75 -1.36 -16.39
C ILE A 228 5.00 -1.86 -17.13
N VAL A 229 5.28 -1.30 -18.32
CA VAL A 229 6.44 -1.71 -19.14
C VAL A 229 7.75 -1.47 -18.40
N LEU A 230 7.93 -0.28 -17.80
CA LEU A 230 9.13 0.04 -17.05
C LEU A 230 9.23 -0.81 -15.77
N PHE A 231 8.13 -1.00 -15.05
CA PHE A 231 8.10 -1.84 -13.85
C PHE A 231 8.52 -3.28 -14.16
N VAL A 232 7.90 -3.89 -15.18
CA VAL A 232 8.26 -5.24 -15.65
C VAL A 232 9.69 -5.29 -16.18
N GLY A 233 10.10 -4.30 -16.99
CA GLY A 233 11.45 -4.23 -17.56
C GLY A 233 12.54 -4.13 -16.48
N VAL A 234 12.30 -3.37 -15.40
CA VAL A 234 13.25 -3.27 -14.29
C VAL A 234 13.30 -4.58 -13.50
N ILE A 235 12.15 -5.22 -13.23
CA ILE A 235 12.11 -6.53 -12.56
C ILE A 235 12.88 -7.57 -13.38
N LEU A 236 12.63 -7.65 -14.69
CA LEU A 236 13.35 -8.58 -15.58
C LEU A 236 14.85 -8.27 -15.62
N ASN A 237 15.23 -6.98 -15.68
CA ASN A 237 16.65 -6.58 -15.69
C ASN A 237 17.37 -6.97 -14.38
N ILE A 238 16.67 -6.84 -13.25
CA ILE A 238 17.22 -7.28 -11.95
C ILE A 238 17.35 -8.81 -11.94
N ALA A 239 16.31 -9.54 -12.36
CA ALA A 239 16.35 -11.00 -12.43
C ALA A 239 17.47 -11.55 -13.35
N ILE A 240 17.75 -10.86 -14.47
CA ILE A 240 18.82 -11.25 -15.41
C ILE A 240 20.21 -10.85 -14.92
N ARG A 241 20.33 -9.72 -14.18
CA ARG A 241 21.62 -9.22 -13.69
C ARG A 241 22.08 -9.85 -12.39
N ASP A 242 21.24 -10.58 -11.69
CA ASP A 242 21.59 -11.24 -10.43
C ASP A 242 22.62 -12.37 -10.57
N ASP A 243 22.98 -12.74 -11.81
CA ASP A 243 24.09 -13.67 -12.09
C ASP A 243 25.49 -13.10 -11.76
N ASN A 244 25.61 -11.81 -11.47
CA ASN A 244 26.88 -11.14 -11.07
C ASN A 244 26.85 -10.71 -9.60
N LYS A 245 26.64 -11.65 -8.68
CA LYS A 245 26.57 -11.37 -7.25
C LYS A 245 27.95 -11.02 -6.67
N HIS A 246 28.05 -9.82 -6.11
CA HIS A 246 29.14 -9.48 -5.21
C HIS A 246 28.92 -10.22 -3.90
N SER A 247 29.93 -10.95 -3.42
CA SER A 247 29.97 -11.49 -2.05
C SER A 247 29.82 -10.32 -1.06
N GLN A 248 28.63 -10.14 -0.53
CA GLN A 248 28.43 -9.20 0.58
C GLN A 248 29.14 -9.79 1.80
N ASN A 249 29.77 -8.93 2.61
CA ASN A 249 30.36 -9.37 3.87
C ASN A 249 29.25 -9.82 4.82
N ILE A 250 29.05 -11.16 4.90
CA ILE A 250 27.97 -11.82 5.64
C ILE A 250 28.24 -11.76 7.16
N ASP A 251 29.49 -11.56 7.60
CA ASP A 251 29.92 -11.64 8.98
C ASP A 251 29.25 -10.62 9.92
N SER A 252 28.71 -9.52 9.35
CA SER A 252 28.00 -8.50 10.12
C SER A 252 26.50 -8.81 10.36
N TYR A 253 26.00 -9.89 9.76
CA TYR A 253 24.59 -10.29 9.84
C TYR A 253 24.41 -11.58 10.64
N LYS A 254 23.28 -11.68 11.34
CA LYS A 254 22.86 -12.91 12.01
C LYS A 254 22.15 -13.81 10.99
N VAL A 255 22.91 -14.52 10.17
CA VAL A 255 22.41 -15.39 9.10
C VAL A 255 23.07 -16.75 9.15
N LEU A 256 22.42 -17.74 8.59
CA LEU A 256 22.93 -19.10 8.44
C LEU A 256 23.42 -19.30 7.00
N SER A 257 24.65 -19.74 6.87
CA SER A 257 25.28 -20.15 5.63
C SER A 257 25.27 -21.67 5.53
N ILE A 258 25.22 -22.21 4.33
CA ILE A 258 25.36 -23.66 4.12
C ILE A 258 26.69 -24.15 4.67
N ASN A 259 27.75 -23.36 4.53
CA ASN A 259 29.08 -23.67 5.04
C ASN A 259 29.17 -23.71 6.58
N ASP A 260 28.15 -23.26 7.32
CA ASP A 260 28.07 -23.43 8.77
C ASP A 260 27.76 -24.88 9.18
N PHE A 261 27.22 -25.71 8.27
CA PHE A 261 26.73 -27.07 8.50
C PHE A 261 27.54 -28.16 7.82
N ILE A 262 28.52 -27.80 6.99
CA ILE A 262 29.30 -28.76 6.22
C ILE A 262 30.79 -28.52 6.47
N SER A 263 31.54 -29.62 6.58
CA SER A 263 32.99 -29.58 6.80
C SER A 263 33.80 -29.14 5.57
N ASP A 264 33.27 -29.40 4.37
CA ASP A 264 33.91 -29.05 3.11
C ASP A 264 33.33 -27.72 2.62
N THR A 265 34.21 -26.78 2.25
CA THR A 265 33.80 -25.49 1.74
C THR A 265 33.15 -25.66 0.35
N LEU A 266 31.83 -25.48 0.29
CA LEU A 266 31.10 -25.48 -0.98
C LEU A 266 31.04 -24.07 -1.59
N GLU A 267 30.97 -24.03 -2.94
CA GLU A 267 30.60 -22.79 -3.60
C GLU A 267 29.15 -22.44 -3.21
N GLU A 268 29.02 -21.36 -2.49
CA GLU A 268 27.75 -20.84 -1.97
C GLU A 268 27.41 -19.52 -2.62
N GLU A 269 26.20 -19.41 -3.12
CA GLU A 269 25.62 -18.16 -3.57
C GLU A 269 24.66 -17.63 -2.49
N GLY A 270 24.83 -16.39 -2.09
CA GLY A 270 24.00 -15.77 -1.05
C GLY A 270 23.60 -14.34 -1.39
N GLU A 271 22.36 -13.98 -1.09
CA GLU A 271 21.82 -12.63 -1.26
C GLU A 271 21.18 -12.14 0.02
N ILE A 272 21.46 -10.87 0.39
CA ILE A 272 20.84 -10.20 1.53
C ILE A 272 19.96 -9.07 1.02
N ILE A 273 18.70 -9.08 1.45
CA ILE A 273 17.74 -8.00 1.19
C ILE A 273 17.42 -7.33 2.51
N GLU A 274 17.84 -6.08 2.70
CA GLU A 274 17.56 -5.31 3.90
C GLU A 274 16.22 -4.57 3.79
N LEU A 275 15.47 -4.57 4.89
CA LEU A 275 14.22 -3.86 5.07
C LEU A 275 14.26 -3.11 6.40
N ALA A 276 13.54 -2.01 6.49
CA ALA A 276 13.34 -1.31 7.75
C ALA A 276 11.98 -0.62 7.77
N SER A 277 11.40 -0.57 8.97
CA SER A 277 10.14 0.14 9.21
C SER A 277 10.15 0.75 10.62
N ILE A 278 9.13 1.52 10.95
CA ILE A 278 8.99 2.11 12.30
C ILE A 278 8.84 1.00 13.35
N LEU A 279 8.04 -0.03 13.04
CA LEU A 279 7.77 -1.15 13.97
C LEU A 279 8.90 -2.18 13.99
N ILE A 280 9.58 -2.36 12.86
CA ILE A 280 10.71 -3.29 12.69
C ILE A 280 11.93 -2.48 12.19
N PRO A 281 12.68 -1.82 13.08
CA PRO A 281 13.77 -0.92 12.69
C PRO A 281 14.92 -1.60 11.94
N LYS A 282 15.09 -2.90 12.11
CA LYS A 282 16.10 -3.70 11.40
C LYS A 282 15.50 -5.02 10.98
N SER A 283 15.54 -5.32 9.69
CA SER A 283 15.13 -6.60 9.15
C SER A 283 15.93 -6.90 7.89
N TYR A 284 16.24 -8.16 7.68
CA TYR A 284 16.83 -8.64 6.44
C TYR A 284 16.40 -10.07 6.15
N ASP A 285 16.41 -10.41 4.88
CA ASP A 285 16.16 -11.75 4.35
C ASP A 285 17.44 -12.20 3.65
N TYR A 286 17.95 -13.34 4.04
CA TYR A 286 19.14 -13.97 3.47
C TYR A 286 18.77 -15.33 2.90
N TYR A 287 19.13 -15.55 1.67
CA TYR A 287 18.96 -16.80 0.97
C TYR A 287 20.33 -17.33 0.53
N SER A 288 20.66 -18.52 0.98
CA SER A 288 21.90 -19.24 0.65
C SER A 288 21.55 -20.47 -0.17
N TYR A 289 22.26 -20.69 -1.26
CA TYR A 289 22.06 -21.83 -2.15
C TYR A 289 23.41 -22.45 -2.56
N SER A 290 23.46 -23.78 -2.58
CA SER A 290 24.59 -24.54 -3.13
C SER A 290 24.10 -25.77 -3.89
N ARG A 291 24.76 -26.08 -5.03
CA ARG A 291 24.50 -27.30 -5.79
C ARG A 291 24.91 -28.53 -4.97
N GLY A 292 23.95 -29.40 -4.67
CA GLY A 292 24.18 -30.64 -3.91
C GLY A 292 23.71 -30.61 -2.47
N PHE A 293 23.60 -29.44 -1.83
CA PHE A 293 23.03 -29.31 -0.50
C PHE A 293 21.59 -28.80 -0.54
N GLY A 294 21.27 -27.88 -1.45
CA GLY A 294 19.97 -27.21 -1.50
C GLY A 294 20.05 -25.76 -1.06
N SER A 295 19.07 -25.28 -0.30
CA SER A 295 19.00 -23.89 0.12
C SER A 295 18.66 -23.75 1.61
N ILE A 296 19.21 -22.70 2.22
CA ILE A 296 18.87 -22.25 3.57
C ILE A 296 18.39 -20.81 3.46
N ARG A 297 17.29 -20.48 4.15
CA ARG A 297 16.78 -19.13 4.27
C ARG A 297 16.77 -18.67 5.72
N THR A 298 17.26 -17.47 5.94
CA THR A 298 17.22 -16.79 7.23
C THR A 298 16.55 -15.43 7.07
N GLU A 299 15.35 -15.27 7.61
CA GLU A 299 14.77 -13.94 7.79
C GLU A 299 14.98 -13.49 9.23
N TYR A 300 15.65 -12.36 9.41
CA TYR A 300 15.83 -11.71 10.71
C TYR A 300 14.99 -10.46 10.82
N SER A 301 14.43 -10.23 11.99
CA SER A 301 13.68 -9.02 12.30
C SER A 301 13.92 -8.60 13.75
N LYS A 302 14.30 -7.35 13.97
CA LYS A 302 14.39 -6.75 15.31
C LYS A 302 13.22 -5.79 15.48
N ALA A 303 12.27 -6.15 16.31
CA ALA A 303 11.10 -5.37 16.62
C ALA A 303 11.39 -4.23 17.60
N LEU A 304 10.55 -3.19 17.59
CA LEU A 304 10.65 -2.07 18.52
C LEU A 304 10.32 -2.52 19.97
N THR A 305 9.32 -3.38 20.13
CA THR A 305 8.89 -3.97 21.42
C THR A 305 8.75 -5.48 21.32
N GLU A 306 8.71 -6.17 22.45
CA GLU A 306 8.47 -7.62 22.51
C GLU A 306 7.07 -8.00 22.03
N GLU A 307 6.08 -7.16 22.28
CA GLU A 307 4.70 -7.37 21.80
C GLU A 307 4.63 -7.36 20.27
N ILE A 308 5.40 -6.47 19.61
CA ILE A 308 5.49 -6.44 18.15
C ILE A 308 6.22 -7.69 17.64
N ALA A 309 7.23 -8.15 18.38
CA ALA A 309 7.94 -9.38 18.04
C ALA A 309 7.02 -10.61 18.14
N SER A 310 6.26 -10.75 19.23
CA SER A 310 5.26 -11.82 19.39
C SER A 310 4.18 -11.76 18.30
N ASN A 311 3.65 -10.59 18.01
CA ASN A 311 2.70 -10.40 16.89
C ASN A 311 3.29 -10.81 15.54
N LEU A 312 4.59 -10.60 15.32
CA LEU A 312 5.27 -11.06 14.11
C LEU A 312 5.34 -12.59 14.04
N VAL A 313 5.60 -13.26 15.17
CA VAL A 313 5.55 -14.74 15.27
C VAL A 313 4.16 -15.25 14.90
N ASP A 314 3.11 -14.66 15.47
CA ASP A 314 1.72 -15.04 15.18
C ASP A 314 1.39 -14.90 13.68
N ARG A 315 1.96 -13.91 13.00
CA ARG A 315 1.79 -13.75 11.56
C ARG A 315 2.47 -14.85 10.74
N TYR A 316 3.67 -15.26 11.13
CA TYR A 316 4.33 -16.40 10.49
C TYR A 316 3.50 -17.68 10.67
N ARG A 317 2.97 -17.92 11.86
CA ARG A 317 2.05 -19.03 12.14
C ARG A 317 0.80 -18.97 11.27
N SER A 318 0.09 -17.84 11.28
CA SER A 318 -1.12 -17.65 10.46
C SER A 318 -0.83 -17.76 8.96
N GLN A 319 0.34 -17.33 8.50
CA GLN A 319 0.75 -17.52 7.11
C GLN A 319 0.99 -18.98 6.78
N ALA A 320 1.62 -19.74 7.68
CA ALA A 320 1.82 -21.18 7.53
C ALA A 320 0.49 -21.93 7.54
N GLU A 321 -0.44 -21.62 8.45
CA GLU A 321 -1.80 -22.15 8.47
C GLU A 321 -2.53 -21.92 7.13
N ASN A 322 -2.48 -20.69 6.62
CA ASN A 322 -3.11 -20.34 5.34
C ASN A 322 -2.44 -21.08 4.15
N LYS A 323 -1.11 -21.25 4.18
CA LYS A 323 -0.35 -22.03 3.18
C LYS A 323 -0.80 -23.50 3.20
N LEU A 324 -0.96 -24.09 4.39
CA LEU A 324 -1.46 -25.45 4.57
C LEU A 324 -2.90 -25.62 4.07
N ILE A 325 -3.81 -24.73 4.46
CA ILE A 325 -5.21 -24.77 4.02
C ILE A 325 -5.30 -24.69 2.49
N ARG A 326 -4.56 -23.79 1.84
CA ARG A 326 -4.55 -23.67 0.38
C ARG A 326 -3.96 -24.91 -0.30
N ARG A 327 -2.85 -25.44 0.23
CA ARG A 327 -2.20 -26.63 -0.29
C ARG A 327 -3.13 -27.85 -0.19
N ASN A 328 -3.83 -27.98 0.93
CA ASN A 328 -4.77 -29.04 1.18
C ASN A 328 -5.99 -28.96 0.28
N SER A 329 -6.56 -27.75 0.08
CA SER A 329 -7.68 -27.54 -0.84
C SER A 329 -7.32 -27.93 -2.28
N ARG A 330 -6.14 -27.51 -2.76
CA ARG A 330 -5.67 -27.84 -4.12
C ARG A 330 -5.41 -29.34 -4.30
N ARG A 331 -4.88 -30.02 -3.28
CA ARG A 331 -4.66 -31.48 -3.30
C ARG A 331 -5.96 -32.27 -3.32
N LEU A 332 -6.99 -31.79 -2.60
CA LEU A 332 -8.34 -32.31 -2.68
C LEU A 332 -8.90 -32.23 -4.11
N GLU A 333 -8.75 -31.06 -4.76
CA GLU A 333 -9.16 -30.88 -6.15
C GLU A 333 -8.45 -31.87 -7.07
N LEU A 334 -7.11 -31.99 -6.97
CA LEU A 334 -6.32 -32.93 -7.78
C LEU A 334 -6.71 -34.38 -7.55
N TYR A 335 -7.05 -34.77 -6.33
CA TYR A 335 -7.53 -36.12 -6.04
C TYR A 335 -8.87 -36.41 -6.72
N PHE A 336 -9.80 -35.45 -6.65
CA PHE A 336 -11.14 -35.62 -7.24
C PHE A 336 -11.13 -35.52 -8.77
N GLU A 337 -10.28 -34.69 -9.36
CA GLU A 337 -10.21 -34.48 -10.82
C GLU A 337 -9.30 -35.49 -11.53
N GLU A 338 -8.18 -35.84 -10.94
CA GLU A 338 -7.11 -36.62 -11.58
C GLU A 338 -6.85 -37.99 -10.93
N GLY A 339 -7.48 -38.29 -9.79
CA GLY A 339 -7.28 -39.53 -9.05
C GLY A 339 -5.89 -39.70 -8.44
N ILE A 340 -5.16 -38.58 -8.25
CA ILE A 340 -3.78 -38.60 -7.74
C ILE A 340 -3.81 -38.80 -6.23
N PHE A 341 -3.37 -39.96 -5.77
CA PHE A 341 -3.15 -40.29 -4.36
C PHE A 341 -1.67 -40.07 -4.02
N ASP A 342 -1.37 -39.02 -3.28
CA ASP A 342 0.01 -38.66 -2.91
C ASP A 342 0.41 -39.12 -1.49
N ASP A 343 1.71 -39.11 -1.20
CA ASP A 343 2.30 -39.47 0.10
C ASP A 343 1.73 -38.63 1.26
N TYR A 344 1.12 -37.49 0.95
CA TYR A 344 0.54 -36.61 1.94
C TYR A 344 -0.74 -37.17 2.56
N LEU A 345 -1.57 -37.85 1.78
CA LEU A 345 -2.75 -38.54 2.28
C LEU A 345 -2.33 -39.79 3.09
N LEU A 346 -1.24 -40.46 2.73
CA LEU A 346 -0.63 -41.53 3.53
C LEU A 346 -0.20 -41.03 4.92
N ARG A 347 0.37 -39.82 5.01
CA ARG A 347 0.77 -39.21 6.31
C ARG A 347 -0.42 -38.86 7.20
N SER A 348 -1.61 -38.71 6.64
CA SER A 348 -2.86 -38.53 7.42
C SER A 348 -3.37 -39.82 8.05
N GLY A 349 -2.76 -40.97 7.72
CA GLY A 349 -3.20 -42.28 8.17
C GLY A 349 -4.34 -42.85 7.31
N LEU A 350 -4.72 -42.20 6.22
CA LEU A 350 -5.67 -42.74 5.25
C LEU A 350 -4.95 -43.62 4.25
N THR A 351 -5.49 -44.80 3.99
CA THR A 351 -5.01 -45.67 2.91
C THR A 351 -5.84 -45.48 1.65
N LYS A 352 -5.30 -45.90 0.51
CA LYS A 352 -6.03 -45.88 -0.76
C LYS A 352 -7.29 -46.74 -0.69
N GLU A 353 -7.27 -47.83 0.11
CA GLU A 353 -8.39 -48.73 0.35
C GLU A 353 -9.49 -48.06 1.16
N ASP A 354 -9.12 -47.25 2.19
CA ASP A 354 -10.10 -46.50 2.98
C ASP A 354 -10.87 -45.51 2.10
N LEU A 355 -10.17 -44.84 1.16
CA LEU A 355 -10.78 -43.87 0.27
C LEU A 355 -11.58 -44.53 -0.89
N SER A 356 -11.16 -45.71 -1.35
CA SER A 356 -11.85 -46.42 -2.45
C SER A 356 -13.24 -46.91 -2.07
N ASN A 357 -13.51 -47.07 -0.79
CA ASN A 357 -14.79 -47.53 -0.24
C ASN A 357 -15.75 -46.40 0.10
N LEU A 358 -15.34 -45.12 -0.03
CA LEU A 358 -16.14 -43.95 0.27
C LEU A 358 -16.54 -43.22 -1.00
N GLU A 359 -17.77 -42.75 -1.05
CA GLU A 359 -18.28 -41.99 -2.18
C GLU A 359 -18.90 -40.65 -1.76
N GLY A 360 -18.89 -39.69 -2.69
CA GLY A 360 -19.60 -38.41 -2.59
C GLY A 360 -19.26 -37.60 -1.34
N LYS A 361 -20.25 -37.46 -0.44
CA LYS A 361 -20.13 -36.63 0.76
C LYS A 361 -19.21 -37.23 1.82
N GLU A 362 -19.26 -38.56 2.00
CA GLU A 362 -18.47 -39.29 3.01
C GLU A 362 -16.97 -39.21 2.69
N LEU A 363 -16.61 -39.35 1.41
CA LEU A 363 -15.24 -39.18 0.93
C LEU A 363 -14.73 -37.76 1.21
N LYS A 364 -15.53 -36.74 0.93
CA LYS A 364 -15.17 -35.34 1.23
C LYS A 364 -14.94 -35.08 2.71
N GLU A 365 -15.80 -35.64 3.56
CA GLU A 365 -15.70 -35.50 5.02
C GLU A 365 -14.45 -36.22 5.56
N ALA A 366 -14.14 -37.43 5.07
CA ALA A 366 -12.94 -38.18 5.47
C ALA A 366 -11.65 -37.44 5.09
N ILE A 367 -11.56 -36.92 3.86
CA ILE A 367 -10.40 -36.17 3.42
C ILE A 367 -10.28 -34.83 4.19
N LYS A 368 -11.39 -34.16 4.50
CA LYS A 368 -11.39 -32.96 5.31
C LYS A 368 -10.91 -33.24 6.75
N ALA A 369 -11.36 -34.33 7.34
CA ALA A 369 -10.91 -34.77 8.67
C ALA A 369 -9.40 -35.08 8.68
N ALA A 370 -8.92 -35.80 7.67
CA ALA A 370 -7.48 -36.08 7.50
C ALA A 370 -6.65 -34.81 7.36
N ASN A 371 -7.10 -33.86 6.55
CA ASN A 371 -6.44 -32.56 6.38
C ASN A 371 -6.40 -31.76 7.69
N ASN A 372 -7.46 -31.80 8.50
CA ASN A 372 -7.47 -31.15 9.80
C ASN A 372 -6.45 -31.80 10.76
N MET A 373 -6.35 -33.13 10.79
CA MET A 373 -5.34 -33.85 11.59
C MET A 373 -3.90 -33.48 11.19
N ILE A 374 -3.66 -33.33 9.87
CA ILE A 374 -2.35 -32.91 9.38
C ILE A 374 -2.07 -31.46 9.78
N ASN A 375 -3.05 -30.58 9.67
CA ASN A 375 -2.91 -29.16 10.05
C ASN A 375 -2.60 -29.03 11.54
N GLU A 376 -3.27 -29.78 12.42
CA GLU A 376 -3.02 -29.77 13.86
C GLU A 376 -1.61 -30.25 14.22
N LYS A 377 -1.04 -31.15 13.43
CA LYS A 377 0.33 -31.67 13.63
C LYS A 377 1.41 -30.84 12.93
N SER A 378 1.03 -29.93 12.05
CA SER A 378 1.99 -29.20 11.20
C SER A 378 2.60 -27.99 11.89
N ILE A 379 1.81 -27.31 12.73
CA ILE A 379 2.29 -26.14 13.47
C ILE A 379 2.33 -26.51 14.94
N VAL A 380 3.52 -26.81 15.41
CA VAL A 380 3.75 -27.33 16.77
C VAL A 380 4.67 -26.39 17.54
N GLU A 381 4.25 -25.99 18.73
CA GLU A 381 5.10 -25.28 19.67
C GLU A 381 6.21 -26.20 20.17
N ASP A 382 7.39 -25.64 20.46
CA ASP A 382 8.51 -26.38 21.09
C ASP A 382 8.21 -26.67 22.56
N ILE A 383 7.23 -27.54 22.80
CA ILE A 383 6.77 -27.94 24.16
C ILE A 383 7.88 -28.65 24.91
N GLU A 384 8.74 -29.39 24.22
CA GLU A 384 9.86 -30.10 24.78
C GLU A 384 11.04 -29.19 25.16
N ASN A 385 10.92 -27.88 24.88
CA ASN A 385 11.96 -26.88 25.12
C ASN A 385 13.32 -27.23 24.51
N LEU A 386 13.33 -27.87 23.35
CA LEU A 386 14.55 -28.19 22.60
C LEU A 386 15.37 -26.93 22.33
N TRP A 387 14.68 -25.84 22.01
CA TRP A 387 15.29 -24.56 21.76
C TRP A 387 15.52 -23.72 23.01
N ASN A 388 14.73 -23.90 24.08
CA ASN A 388 14.80 -23.15 25.34
C ASN A 388 14.88 -21.62 25.10
N LEU A 389 13.96 -21.08 24.31
CA LEU A 389 13.81 -19.68 23.96
C LEU A 389 12.41 -19.18 24.32
N ASP A 390 12.09 -17.91 24.06
CA ASP A 390 10.82 -17.32 24.51
C ASP A 390 9.61 -17.90 23.77
N GLU A 391 9.70 -18.00 22.43
CA GLU A 391 8.67 -18.61 21.58
C GLU A 391 9.36 -19.32 20.42
N VAL A 392 8.95 -20.56 20.17
CA VAL A 392 9.45 -21.38 19.08
C VAL A 392 8.31 -22.21 18.51
N TYR A 393 8.08 -22.12 17.20
CA TYR A 393 7.08 -22.91 16.51
C TYR A 393 7.64 -23.52 15.24
N PHE A 394 7.50 -24.83 15.12
CA PHE A 394 7.68 -25.53 13.84
C PHE A 394 6.46 -25.23 12.97
N LEU A 395 6.68 -24.87 11.71
CA LEU A 395 5.63 -24.36 10.81
C LEU A 395 5.16 -25.41 9.79
N ASN A 396 5.78 -26.59 9.81
CA ASN A 396 5.39 -27.73 9.00
C ASN A 396 5.75 -29.07 9.66
N ILE A 397 5.23 -30.17 9.12
CA ILE A 397 5.43 -31.53 9.65
C ILE A 397 6.89 -31.98 9.51
N GLU A 398 7.53 -31.58 8.44
CA GLU A 398 8.91 -31.90 8.12
C GLU A 398 9.91 -31.24 9.07
N LYS A 399 9.44 -30.26 9.85
CA LYS A 399 10.24 -29.44 10.77
C LYS A 399 11.42 -28.73 10.11
N ASP A 400 11.30 -28.46 8.82
CA ASP A 400 12.28 -27.72 8.02
C ASP A 400 11.92 -26.22 7.84
N GLU A 401 10.79 -25.77 8.42
CA GLU A 401 10.39 -24.38 8.57
C GLU A 401 10.14 -24.10 10.06
N ILE A 402 10.80 -23.07 10.62
CA ILE A 402 10.67 -22.69 12.04
C ILE A 402 10.62 -21.18 12.21
N VAL A 403 9.85 -20.71 13.20
CA VAL A 403 9.91 -19.32 13.67
C VAL A 403 10.32 -19.29 15.14
N ILE A 404 11.26 -18.39 15.45
CA ILE A 404 11.89 -18.27 16.77
C ILE A 404 11.81 -16.83 17.24
N ARG A 405 11.41 -16.60 18.50
CA ARG A 405 11.53 -15.32 19.18
C ARG A 405 12.50 -15.42 20.36
N ASN A 406 13.38 -14.43 20.45
CA ASN A 406 14.26 -14.23 21.60
C ASN A 406 14.24 -12.73 21.97
N GLY A 407 13.43 -12.35 22.95
CA GLY A 407 13.12 -10.97 23.29
C GLY A 407 12.47 -10.22 22.12
N LYS A 408 13.15 -9.21 21.62
CA LYS A 408 12.71 -8.39 20.48
C LYS A 408 13.15 -8.91 19.12
N GLU A 409 13.95 -9.96 19.07
CA GLU A 409 14.48 -10.55 17.84
C GLU A 409 13.61 -11.72 17.41
N VAL A 410 13.25 -11.74 16.13
CA VAL A 410 12.47 -12.82 15.50
C VAL A 410 13.27 -13.34 14.31
N PHE A 411 13.38 -14.66 14.23
CA PHE A 411 14.01 -15.39 13.15
C PHE A 411 12.98 -16.31 12.52
N TYR A 412 12.88 -16.29 11.20
CA TYR A 412 12.26 -17.34 10.41
C TYR A 412 13.36 -18.07 9.66
N LEU A 413 13.42 -19.38 9.82
CA LEU A 413 14.44 -20.23 9.24
C LEU A 413 13.78 -21.32 8.39
N GLU A 414 14.38 -21.66 7.25
CA GLU A 414 13.89 -22.67 6.33
C GLU A 414 15.06 -23.46 5.73
N GLY A 415 14.88 -24.76 5.52
CA GLY A 415 15.80 -25.59 4.73
C GLY A 415 16.66 -26.57 5.52
N LEU A 416 16.44 -26.74 6.85
CA LEU A 416 17.17 -27.67 7.70
C LEU A 416 16.20 -28.46 8.61
N ASP A 417 16.61 -29.62 9.10
CA ASP A 417 15.86 -30.31 10.17
C ASP A 417 16.08 -29.62 11.53
N PHE A 418 15.15 -28.74 11.89
CA PHE A 418 15.21 -27.96 13.13
C PHE A 418 14.87 -28.77 14.40
N SER A 419 14.68 -30.10 14.30
CA SER A 419 14.57 -31.00 15.43
C SER A 419 15.90 -31.68 15.79
N ASP A 420 16.92 -31.60 14.94
CA ASP A 420 18.25 -32.12 15.18
C ASP A 420 19.03 -31.29 16.22
N LYS A 421 19.50 -31.94 17.29
CA LYS A 421 20.18 -31.27 18.40
C LYS A 421 21.53 -30.65 17.99
N GLU A 422 22.24 -31.26 17.03
CA GLU A 422 23.51 -30.72 16.54
C GLU A 422 23.28 -29.47 15.73
N ILE A 423 22.29 -29.50 14.82
CA ILE A 423 21.86 -28.35 14.04
C ILE A 423 21.39 -27.20 14.95
N ILE A 424 20.56 -27.51 15.96
CA ILE A 424 20.09 -26.52 16.94
C ILE A 424 21.28 -25.85 17.65
N LYS A 425 22.30 -26.62 18.04
CA LYS A 425 23.48 -26.07 18.70
C LYS A 425 24.24 -25.10 17.78
N ILE A 426 24.51 -25.51 16.56
CA ILE A 426 25.19 -24.65 15.55
C ILE A 426 24.43 -23.34 15.35
N ILE A 427 23.11 -23.43 15.20
CA ILE A 427 22.25 -22.25 14.98
C ILE A 427 22.26 -21.32 16.19
N LYS A 428 22.15 -21.86 17.40
CA LYS A 428 22.21 -21.07 18.65
C LYS A 428 23.53 -20.32 18.79
N ASP A 429 24.64 -21.00 18.53
CA ASP A 429 25.97 -20.39 18.59
C ASP A 429 26.13 -19.29 17.51
N LYS A 430 25.77 -19.58 16.28
CA LYS A 430 25.93 -18.67 15.14
C LYS A 430 25.06 -17.42 15.27
N LEU A 431 23.78 -17.58 15.64
CA LEU A 431 22.83 -16.49 15.77
C LEU A 431 22.84 -15.82 17.15
N ASN A 432 23.64 -16.33 18.08
CA ASN A 432 23.73 -15.89 19.48
C ASN A 432 22.36 -15.94 20.18
N LEU A 433 21.70 -17.11 20.10
CA LEU A 433 20.37 -17.37 20.65
C LEU A 433 20.48 -18.03 22.04
N TYR A 434 20.79 -17.24 23.03
CA TYR A 434 20.80 -17.70 24.43
C TYR A 434 19.78 -16.90 25.22
N LYS A 435 19.07 -17.60 26.12
CA LYS A 435 18.15 -16.95 27.05
C LYS A 435 18.96 -16.03 27.95
N LYS A 436 18.64 -14.72 27.92
CA LYS A 436 19.31 -13.72 28.75
C LYS A 436 18.84 -13.79 30.19
#